data_a903c84ec449c862556ef8aa50e9d6b2
#
_entry.id   a903c84ec449c862556ef8aa50e9d6b2
#
_cell.length_a   1.000
_cell.length_b   1.000
_cell.length_c   1.000
_cell.angle_alpha   90.00
_cell.angle_beta   90.00
_cell.angle_gamma   90.00
#
_symmetry.space_group_name_H-M   'P 1'
#
loop_
_entity.id
_entity.type
_entity.pdbx_description
1 polymer ?
#
loop_
_entity_poly.entity_id
_entity_poly.type
_entity_poly.pdbx_seq_one_letter_code
_entity_poly.pdbx_strand_id
1 'polypeptide(L)'
;MKRKNIPLCVGAIALSASGSAFPQSSVTVTGLIDAGVTYVNNQHGGSKTFLDSGIFAPNLLTLKGTEDLGGGTHAIFELTSQFDLGNGSINPGAGGIFSRTSYVGLSNDRLGSVTFGNQYDFMYETLTLGFFDGALLAGGIYDFRQGPFAALGVPGNPTGSFDFDRAGGTSRVANSVKYRSPGNSALQFGALYGLGGVPGSFSANSTLSFGMNYTNGPLALGAAYTNVKYTGLFEGGDGSIRNFGFGAHYRFGSVLAMLLYTNTANTASNAKINVYKTGAQWDIGGPWAVGLNYTFMDGNAVLDNNRAHQVSGVVQYHLSKRTFVYVEGIYQHASGDAPVTQAWINALNQPGSASTSGTQVLARIGLSTRF
;
A
#
# COMPACT_ATOMS: atom_id res chain seq x y z
N MET A 1 -36.95 62.47 65.24
CA MET A 1 -36.68 61.08 64.83
C MET A 1 -36.11 61.09 63.43
N LYS A 2 -34.77 60.90 63.26
CA LYS A 2 -34.11 60.87 61.97
C LYS A 2 -33.82 59.40 61.60
N ARG A 3 -34.45 58.91 60.54
CA ARG A 3 -34.13 57.55 59.96
C ARG A 3 -32.84 57.65 59.13
N LYS A 4 -31.88 56.83 59.46
CA LYS A 4 -30.64 56.64 58.68
C LYS A 4 -30.93 55.61 57.61
N ASN A 5 -30.74 55.95 56.34
CA ASN A 5 -30.75 55.06 55.25
C ASN A 5 -29.35 54.39 55.11
N ILE A 6 -29.31 53.04 55.10
CA ILE A 6 -28.15 52.24 54.85
C ILE A 6 -28.19 51.84 53.34
N PRO A 7 -27.16 52.13 52.54
CA PRO A 7 -27.12 51.66 51.14
C PRO A 7 -26.69 50.20 51.11
N LEU A 8 -27.55 49.37 50.48
CA LEU A 8 -27.32 47.97 50.23
C LEU A 8 -26.39 47.88 48.99
N CYS A 9 -25.09 47.56 49.18
CA CYS A 9 -24.19 47.24 48.09
C CYS A 9 -24.50 45.84 47.56
N VAL A 10 -25.15 45.75 46.41
CA VAL A 10 -25.29 44.50 45.63
C VAL A 10 -24.02 44.26 44.86
N GLY A 11 -23.16 43.35 45.39
CA GLY A 11 -21.99 42.87 44.71
C GLY A 11 -22.40 41.95 43.55
N ALA A 12 -22.23 42.39 42.32
CA ALA A 12 -22.38 41.54 41.14
C ALA A 12 -21.19 40.55 41.07
N ILE A 13 -21.44 39.29 41.41
CA ILE A 13 -20.48 38.19 41.15
C ILE A 13 -20.57 37.88 39.64
N ALA A 14 -19.60 38.38 38.89
CA ALA A 14 -19.38 37.96 37.52
C ALA A 14 -18.85 36.50 37.56
N LEU A 15 -19.70 35.52 37.34
CA LEU A 15 -19.27 34.18 36.97
C LEU A 15 -18.62 34.27 35.60
N SER A 16 -17.29 34.27 35.57
CA SER A 16 -16.50 33.97 34.40
C SER A 16 -16.81 32.52 34.04
N ALA A 17 -17.76 32.32 33.12
CA ALA A 17 -17.90 31.07 32.39
C ALA A 17 -16.63 30.90 31.54
N SER A 18 -15.62 30.26 32.10
CA SER A 18 -14.53 29.67 31.30
C SER A 18 -15.21 28.63 30.39
N GLY A 19 -15.57 29.06 29.20
CA GLY A 19 -15.99 28.14 28.14
C GLY A 19 -14.91 27.10 28.00
N SER A 20 -15.17 25.88 28.42
CA SER A 20 -14.38 24.72 28.05
C SER A 20 -14.37 24.69 26.53
N ALA A 21 -13.25 25.07 25.95
CA ALA A 21 -13.03 24.81 24.51
C ALA A 21 -13.12 23.28 24.39
N PHE A 22 -14.24 22.78 23.92
CA PHE A 22 -14.36 21.37 23.60
C PHE A 22 -13.34 21.11 22.51
N PRO A 23 -12.46 20.10 22.67
CA PRO A 23 -11.50 19.73 21.65
C PRO A 23 -12.26 19.48 20.33
N GLN A 24 -11.80 20.08 19.27
CA GLN A 24 -12.48 20.03 17.97
C GLN A 24 -12.27 18.63 17.37
N SER A 25 -13.18 17.72 17.68
CA SER A 25 -13.21 16.38 17.09
C SER A 25 -13.70 16.47 15.65
N SER A 26 -13.00 15.86 14.73
CA SER A 26 -13.40 15.79 13.32
C SER A 26 -13.46 14.36 12.84
N VAL A 27 -14.50 14.04 12.08
CA VAL A 27 -14.59 12.79 11.31
C VAL A 27 -14.69 13.16 9.84
N THR A 28 -13.77 12.64 9.06
CA THR A 28 -13.72 12.87 7.62
C THR A 28 -14.06 11.58 6.89
N VAL A 29 -14.94 11.67 5.90
CA VAL A 29 -15.25 10.59 4.95
C VAL A 29 -14.56 10.90 3.64
N THR A 30 -13.79 9.96 3.12
CA THR A 30 -13.12 10.07 1.83
C THR A 30 -13.29 8.78 1.04
N GLY A 31 -13.18 8.88 -0.27
CA GLY A 31 -13.24 7.71 -1.12
C GLY A 31 -12.43 7.84 -2.37
N LEU A 32 -12.20 6.68 -2.99
CA LEU A 32 -11.54 6.53 -4.26
C LEU A 32 -12.27 5.46 -5.05
N ILE A 33 -12.57 5.71 -6.30
CA ILE A 33 -13.26 4.79 -7.20
C ILE A 33 -12.49 4.73 -8.51
N ASP A 34 -12.20 3.52 -8.95
CA ASP A 34 -11.54 3.22 -10.22
C ASP A 34 -12.27 2.07 -10.93
N ALA A 35 -12.63 2.27 -12.19
CA ALA A 35 -13.19 1.22 -13.03
C ALA A 35 -12.74 1.38 -14.48
N GLY A 36 -12.67 0.26 -15.20
CA GLY A 36 -12.29 0.27 -16.59
C GLY A 36 -12.53 -1.06 -17.28
N VAL A 37 -12.34 -1.04 -18.60
CA VAL A 37 -12.38 -2.25 -19.42
C VAL A 37 -10.96 -2.70 -19.70
N THR A 38 -10.68 -3.95 -19.38
CA THR A 38 -9.38 -4.59 -19.54
C THR A 38 -9.46 -5.68 -20.60
N TYR A 39 -8.46 -5.70 -21.48
CA TYR A 39 -8.20 -6.79 -22.42
C TYR A 39 -6.89 -7.48 -22.07
N VAL A 40 -6.91 -8.81 -22.02
CA VAL A 40 -5.73 -9.67 -21.84
C VAL A 40 -5.64 -10.61 -23.04
N ASN A 41 -4.46 -10.69 -23.66
CA ASN A 41 -4.28 -11.48 -24.87
C ASN A 41 -4.26 -13.00 -24.62
N ASN A 42 -3.73 -13.42 -23.46
CA ASN A 42 -3.56 -14.84 -23.11
C ASN A 42 -3.78 -15.04 -21.62
N GLN A 43 -4.96 -15.52 -21.25
CA GLN A 43 -5.30 -15.99 -19.93
C GLN A 43 -5.72 -17.46 -20.08
N HIS A 44 -4.86 -18.37 -19.64
CA HIS A 44 -5.04 -19.83 -19.80
C HIS A 44 -5.31 -20.26 -21.27
N GLY A 45 -4.62 -19.62 -22.23
CA GLY A 45 -4.71 -19.94 -23.65
C GLY A 45 -5.73 -19.13 -24.46
N GLY A 46 -6.62 -18.38 -23.81
CA GLY A 46 -7.61 -17.53 -24.46
C GLY A 46 -7.41 -16.04 -24.20
N SER A 47 -7.89 -15.20 -25.10
CA SER A 47 -8.04 -13.77 -24.81
C SER A 47 -9.29 -13.52 -23.96
N LYS A 48 -9.25 -12.48 -23.14
CA LYS A 48 -10.37 -12.09 -22.28
C LYS A 48 -10.54 -10.58 -22.28
N THR A 49 -11.81 -10.12 -22.41
CA THR A 49 -12.19 -8.72 -22.20
C THR A 49 -13.22 -8.68 -21.08
N PHE A 50 -13.00 -7.82 -20.08
CA PHE A 50 -13.86 -7.76 -18.92
C PHE A 50 -13.86 -6.37 -18.28
N LEU A 51 -14.94 -6.05 -17.55
CA LEU A 51 -14.96 -4.92 -16.64
C LEU A 51 -14.11 -5.28 -15.42
N ASP A 52 -13.23 -4.40 -15.05
CA ASP A 52 -12.36 -4.55 -13.89
C ASP A 52 -12.37 -3.27 -13.06
N SER A 53 -12.18 -3.38 -11.75
CA SER A 53 -12.28 -2.24 -10.85
C SER A 53 -11.21 -2.26 -9.78
N GLY A 54 -10.81 -1.06 -9.32
CA GLY A 54 -9.80 -0.93 -8.29
C GLY A 54 -8.38 -1.29 -8.75
N ILE A 55 -8.07 -1.07 -10.03
CA ILE A 55 -6.82 -1.48 -10.66
C ILE A 55 -5.78 -0.36 -10.64
N PHE A 56 -6.05 0.79 -11.26
CA PHE A 56 -5.11 1.92 -11.21
C PHE A 56 -5.00 2.46 -9.79
N ALA A 57 -6.13 2.48 -9.09
CA ALA A 57 -6.18 2.76 -7.66
C ALA A 57 -7.31 1.92 -7.02
N PRO A 58 -7.13 1.39 -5.80
CA PRO A 58 -8.15 0.55 -5.17
C PRO A 58 -9.44 1.33 -4.90
N ASN A 59 -10.61 0.67 -5.03
CA ASN A 59 -11.87 1.28 -4.61
C ASN A 59 -11.94 1.30 -3.09
N LEU A 60 -11.95 2.48 -2.49
CA LEU A 60 -11.87 2.67 -1.05
C LEU A 60 -12.99 3.56 -0.54
N LEU A 61 -13.51 3.22 0.65
CA LEU A 61 -14.27 4.09 1.51
C LEU A 61 -13.54 4.19 2.85
N THR A 62 -13.14 5.39 3.24
CA THR A 62 -12.33 5.63 4.43
C THR A 62 -13.02 6.60 5.38
N LEU A 63 -13.08 6.21 6.65
CA LEU A 63 -13.46 7.05 7.79
C LEU A 63 -12.21 7.34 8.59
N LYS A 64 -11.87 8.62 8.77
CA LYS A 64 -10.77 9.08 9.62
C LYS A 64 -11.28 10.00 10.69
N GLY A 65 -10.84 9.79 11.93
CA GLY A 65 -11.15 10.69 13.03
C GLY A 65 -9.91 11.21 13.72
N THR A 66 -10.01 12.44 14.19
CA THR A 66 -8.99 13.09 15.02
C THR A 66 -9.68 13.86 16.12
N GLU A 67 -9.24 13.65 17.36
CA GLU A 67 -9.65 14.38 18.54
C GLU A 67 -8.44 15.07 19.16
N ASP A 68 -8.47 16.37 19.33
CA ASP A 68 -7.41 17.12 19.99
C ASP A 68 -7.48 16.91 21.52
N LEU A 69 -6.42 16.35 22.09
CA LEU A 69 -6.29 16.10 23.53
C LEU A 69 -5.49 17.20 24.24
N GLY A 70 -5.08 18.24 23.51
CA GLY A 70 -4.24 19.31 24.00
C GLY A 70 -2.73 18.99 23.96
N GLY A 71 -1.89 20.03 24.07
CA GLY A 71 -0.42 19.88 24.09
C GLY A 71 0.18 19.29 22.82
N GLY A 72 -0.49 19.40 21.66
CA GLY A 72 -0.09 18.79 20.39
C GLY A 72 -0.30 17.27 20.35
N THR A 73 -1.13 16.73 21.23
CA THR A 73 -1.49 15.31 21.29
C THR A 73 -2.90 15.11 20.76
N HIS A 74 -3.09 14.06 19.94
CA HIS A 74 -4.36 13.73 19.32
C HIS A 74 -4.66 12.24 19.47
N ALA A 75 -5.92 11.91 19.74
CA ALA A 75 -6.44 10.56 19.50
C ALA A 75 -6.82 10.46 18.03
N ILE A 76 -6.43 9.36 17.38
CA ILE A 76 -6.64 9.15 15.95
C ILE A 76 -7.22 7.78 15.67
N PHE A 77 -8.05 7.67 14.65
CA PHE A 77 -8.44 6.37 14.10
C PHE A 77 -8.58 6.41 12.58
N GLU A 78 -8.45 5.26 11.94
CA GLU A 78 -8.77 5.06 10.54
C GLU A 78 -9.46 3.72 10.34
N LEU A 79 -10.57 3.75 9.60
CA LEU A 79 -11.33 2.58 9.17
C LEU A 79 -11.50 2.66 7.66
N THR A 80 -10.87 1.75 6.92
CA THR A 80 -10.90 1.74 5.45
C THR A 80 -11.44 0.42 4.94
N SER A 81 -12.54 0.51 4.19
CA SER A 81 -13.12 -0.58 3.41
C SER A 81 -12.59 -0.55 1.98
N GLN A 82 -12.33 -1.73 1.42
CA GLN A 82 -12.09 -1.90 -0.02
C GLN A 82 -13.24 -2.72 -0.60
N PHE A 83 -13.74 -2.34 -1.78
CA PHE A 83 -14.87 -2.99 -2.41
C PHE A 83 -14.68 -3.17 -3.91
N ASP A 84 -15.40 -4.11 -4.49
CA ASP A 84 -15.50 -4.35 -5.93
C ASP A 84 -16.67 -3.53 -6.50
N LEU A 85 -16.38 -2.66 -7.46
CA LEU A 85 -17.40 -1.83 -8.09
C LEU A 85 -18.29 -2.63 -9.05
N GLY A 86 -17.81 -3.76 -9.58
CA GLY A 86 -18.56 -4.58 -10.53
C GLY A 86 -19.76 -5.28 -9.91
N ASN A 87 -19.72 -5.58 -8.60
CA ASN A 87 -20.78 -6.30 -7.90
C ASN A 87 -21.13 -5.77 -6.50
N GLY A 88 -20.43 -4.72 -6.03
CA GLY A 88 -20.64 -4.11 -4.72
C GLY A 88 -20.12 -4.94 -3.54
N SER A 89 -19.46 -6.07 -3.77
CA SER A 89 -18.93 -6.90 -2.68
C SER A 89 -17.74 -6.24 -2.01
N ILE A 90 -17.57 -6.52 -0.70
CA ILE A 90 -16.33 -6.21 0.02
C ILE A 90 -15.23 -7.09 -0.58
N ASN A 91 -14.02 -6.54 -0.71
CA ASN A 91 -12.90 -7.20 -1.37
C ASN A 91 -12.75 -8.66 -0.93
N PRO A 92 -12.89 -9.62 -1.86
CA PRO A 92 -12.86 -11.05 -1.54
C PRO A 92 -11.55 -11.45 -0.84
N GLY A 93 -11.66 -12.27 0.19
CA GLY A 93 -10.52 -12.79 0.96
C GLY A 93 -10.02 -11.87 2.08
N ALA A 94 -10.61 -10.71 2.27
CA ALA A 94 -10.17 -9.78 3.31
C ALA A 94 -10.87 -9.96 4.67
N GLY A 95 -11.92 -10.75 4.76
CA GLY A 95 -12.52 -11.21 6.02
C GLY A 95 -13.38 -10.21 6.79
N GLY A 96 -13.46 -8.93 6.41
CA GLY A 96 -14.24 -7.94 7.14
C GLY A 96 -14.43 -6.62 6.40
N ILE A 97 -15.41 -5.81 6.85
CA ILE A 97 -15.76 -4.54 6.21
C ILE A 97 -14.60 -3.54 6.20
N PHE A 98 -13.78 -3.48 7.25
CA PHE A 98 -12.63 -2.58 7.36
C PHE A 98 -11.30 -3.34 7.26
N SER A 99 -11.23 -4.28 6.34
CA SER A 99 -10.08 -5.15 6.13
C SER A 99 -8.87 -4.46 5.52
N ARG A 100 -9.04 -3.30 4.89
CA ARG A 100 -7.93 -2.54 4.30
C ARG A 100 -7.05 -1.93 5.39
N THR A 101 -7.64 -1.12 6.28
CA THR A 101 -7.03 -0.64 7.52
C THR A 101 -8.11 -0.48 8.59
N SER A 102 -7.77 -0.83 9.82
CA SER A 102 -8.60 -0.54 10.99
C SER A 102 -7.71 -0.38 12.19
N TYR A 103 -7.52 0.85 12.65
CA TYR A 103 -6.67 1.15 13.79
C TYR A 103 -7.17 2.33 14.60
N VAL A 104 -6.75 2.37 15.85
CA VAL A 104 -6.85 3.50 16.78
C VAL A 104 -5.47 3.79 17.37
N GLY A 105 -5.20 5.01 17.77
CA GLY A 105 -3.92 5.35 18.36
C GLY A 105 -3.83 6.79 18.88
N LEU A 106 -2.62 7.13 19.28
CA LEU A 106 -2.26 8.48 19.69
C LEU A 106 -1.18 9.01 18.75
N SER A 107 -1.28 10.28 18.42
CA SER A 107 -0.22 11.03 17.73
C SER A 107 0.15 12.27 18.51
N ASN A 108 1.42 12.67 18.42
CA ASN A 108 1.94 13.89 19.02
C ASN A 108 2.90 14.56 18.04
N ASP A 109 2.82 15.87 17.90
CA ASP A 109 3.60 16.65 16.92
C ASP A 109 5.12 16.50 17.07
N ARG A 110 5.60 16.19 18.29
CA ARG A 110 7.03 16.05 18.61
C ARG A 110 7.49 14.60 18.78
N LEU A 111 6.58 13.71 19.23
CA LEU A 111 6.93 12.34 19.59
C LEU A 111 6.54 11.32 18.49
N GLY A 112 5.77 11.74 17.49
CA GLY A 112 5.25 10.85 16.46
C GLY A 112 3.95 10.16 16.87
N SER A 113 3.69 8.96 16.36
CA SER A 113 2.44 8.26 16.62
C SER A 113 2.65 6.81 17.01
N VAL A 114 1.74 6.30 17.85
CA VAL A 114 1.60 4.87 18.16
C VAL A 114 0.17 4.46 17.84
N THR A 115 0.02 3.44 17.01
CA THR A 115 -1.28 2.94 16.54
C THR A 115 -1.41 1.44 16.74
N PHE A 116 -2.64 0.96 16.97
CA PHE A 116 -2.98 -0.42 17.28
C PHE A 116 -4.07 -0.91 16.33
N GLY A 117 -3.87 -2.05 15.66
CA GLY A 117 -4.91 -2.62 14.80
C GLY A 117 -4.38 -3.37 13.59
N ASN A 118 -5.17 -3.36 12.49
CA ASN A 118 -4.82 -3.91 11.19
C ASN A 118 -4.25 -2.81 10.30
N GLN A 119 -2.97 -2.91 9.93
CA GLN A 119 -2.24 -1.82 9.31
C GLN A 119 -1.28 -2.32 8.23
N TYR A 120 -0.85 -1.42 7.35
CA TYR A 120 0.22 -1.71 6.41
C TYR A 120 1.57 -1.83 7.12
N ASP A 121 2.41 -2.71 6.59
CA ASP A 121 3.84 -2.73 6.90
C ASP A 121 4.62 -1.65 6.12
N PHE A 122 5.89 -1.52 6.42
CA PHE A 122 6.73 -0.48 5.83
C PHE A 122 7.22 -0.80 4.41
N MET A 123 7.09 -2.05 3.89
CA MET A 123 7.37 -2.30 2.47
C MET A 123 6.43 -1.47 1.59
N TYR A 124 5.14 -1.48 1.88
CA TYR A 124 4.17 -0.65 1.16
C TYR A 124 4.26 0.83 1.51
N GLU A 125 4.27 1.17 2.81
CA GLU A 125 4.24 2.58 3.22
C GLU A 125 5.47 3.36 2.79
N THR A 126 6.66 2.76 2.97
CA THR A 126 7.91 3.40 2.60
C THR A 126 8.10 3.39 1.09
N LEU A 127 8.01 2.21 0.44
CA LEU A 127 8.47 2.08 -0.93
C LEU A 127 7.43 2.55 -1.95
N THR A 128 6.15 2.30 -1.70
CA THR A 128 5.09 2.66 -2.66
C THR A 128 4.45 3.99 -2.35
N LEU A 129 4.01 4.23 -1.11
CA LEU A 129 3.46 5.55 -0.74
C LEU A 129 4.56 6.63 -0.71
N GLY A 130 5.84 6.26 -0.54
CA GLY A 130 6.98 7.15 -0.72
C GLY A 130 7.34 7.44 -2.18
N PHE A 131 6.59 6.93 -3.16
CA PHE A 131 6.82 7.11 -4.61
C PHE A 131 8.17 6.59 -5.12
N PHE A 132 8.70 5.52 -4.53
CA PHE A 132 9.88 4.81 -5.06
C PHE A 132 9.48 3.67 -5.99
N ASP A 133 8.30 3.08 -5.79
CA ASP A 133 7.66 2.15 -6.72
C ASP A 133 6.76 2.92 -7.68
N GLY A 134 7.10 2.96 -8.93
CA GLY A 134 6.34 3.69 -9.94
C GLY A 134 4.95 3.10 -10.27
N ALA A 135 4.50 2.05 -9.60
CA ALA A 135 3.22 1.40 -9.89
C ALA A 135 2.03 2.36 -9.82
N LEU A 136 1.98 3.23 -8.81
CA LEU A 136 0.91 4.22 -8.68
C LEU A 136 0.89 5.28 -9.80
N LEU A 137 1.93 5.29 -10.64
CA LEU A 137 2.16 6.29 -11.67
C LEU A 137 2.11 5.71 -13.09
N ALA A 138 2.13 4.38 -13.27
CA ALA A 138 2.27 3.76 -14.58
C ALA A 138 1.39 2.54 -14.86
N GLY A 139 0.71 1.93 -13.89
CA GLY A 139 -0.10 0.74 -14.18
C GLY A 139 -0.87 0.19 -12.99
N GLY A 140 -0.87 0.90 -11.86
CA GLY A 140 -1.58 0.48 -10.66
C GLY A 140 -1.18 -0.93 -10.22
N ILE A 141 -2.18 -1.74 -9.84
CA ILE A 141 -1.95 -3.10 -9.36
C ILE A 141 -1.39 -4.05 -10.43
N TYR A 142 -1.62 -3.80 -11.72
CA TYR A 142 -1.02 -4.58 -12.80
C TYR A 142 0.50 -4.40 -12.90
N ASP A 143 1.05 -3.32 -12.36
CA ASP A 143 2.49 -3.03 -12.35
C ASP A 143 3.21 -3.61 -11.12
N PHE A 144 2.48 -4.15 -10.14
CA PHE A 144 3.08 -4.84 -8.99
C PHE A 144 3.63 -6.21 -9.39
N ARG A 145 4.41 -6.85 -8.52
CA ARG A 145 5.16 -8.08 -8.85
C ARG A 145 4.30 -9.33 -8.68
N GLN A 146 4.40 -10.21 -9.65
CA GLN A 146 3.91 -11.59 -9.60
C GLN A 146 4.82 -12.50 -10.43
N GLY A 147 4.66 -12.58 -11.75
CA GLY A 147 5.49 -13.39 -12.65
C GLY A 147 5.43 -14.90 -12.41
N PRO A 148 6.39 -15.67 -12.95
CA PRO A 148 6.45 -17.13 -12.89
C PRO A 148 7.04 -17.66 -11.57
N PHE A 149 6.63 -17.11 -10.43
CA PHE A 149 7.27 -17.38 -9.15
C PHE A 149 6.35 -18.07 -8.13
N ALA A 150 5.32 -18.78 -8.58
CA ALA A 150 4.36 -19.47 -7.70
C ALA A 150 5.02 -20.42 -6.69
N ALA A 151 6.15 -21.05 -7.07
CA ALA A 151 6.95 -21.92 -6.21
C ALA A 151 7.65 -21.18 -5.05
N LEU A 152 7.62 -19.83 -5.00
CA LEU A 152 7.99 -19.09 -3.79
C LEU A 152 7.15 -19.53 -2.59
N GLY A 153 5.89 -19.91 -2.82
CA GLY A 153 5.05 -20.57 -1.83
C GLY A 153 4.70 -19.69 -0.63
N VAL A 154 4.35 -18.42 -0.86
CA VAL A 154 3.90 -17.54 0.24
C VAL A 154 2.61 -18.10 0.84
N PRO A 155 2.58 -18.48 2.13
CA PRO A 155 1.41 -19.07 2.76
C PRO A 155 0.18 -18.16 2.71
N GLY A 156 -1.00 -18.75 2.37
CA GLY A 156 -2.25 -18.01 2.23
C GLY A 156 -2.32 -17.06 1.02
N ASN A 157 -1.30 -17.05 0.17
CA ASN A 157 -1.27 -16.24 -1.04
C ASN A 157 -2.03 -16.96 -2.17
N PRO A 158 -2.92 -16.30 -2.93
CA PRO A 158 -3.78 -16.96 -3.93
C PRO A 158 -3.01 -17.65 -5.06
N THR A 159 -1.81 -17.17 -5.38
CA THR A 159 -0.97 -17.72 -6.47
C THR A 159 0.39 -18.21 -5.97
N GLY A 160 0.67 -18.09 -4.67
CA GLY A 160 2.00 -18.33 -4.09
C GLY A 160 2.99 -17.17 -4.28
N SER A 161 2.71 -16.23 -5.17
CA SER A 161 3.60 -15.10 -5.50
C SER A 161 2.88 -13.77 -5.79
N PHE A 162 1.57 -13.66 -5.54
CA PHE A 162 0.84 -12.41 -5.71
C PHE A 162 1.37 -11.33 -4.78
N ASP A 163 1.84 -10.20 -5.33
CA ASP A 163 2.46 -9.11 -4.57
C ASP A 163 3.55 -9.61 -3.58
N PHE A 164 4.45 -10.46 -4.08
CA PHE A 164 5.38 -11.23 -3.23
C PHE A 164 6.33 -10.36 -2.41
N ASP A 165 6.65 -9.16 -2.85
CA ASP A 165 7.51 -8.23 -2.13
C ASP A 165 6.74 -7.26 -1.22
N ARG A 166 5.41 -7.43 -1.10
CA ARG A 166 4.49 -6.65 -0.25
C ARG A 166 4.40 -5.16 -0.60
N ALA A 167 5.06 -4.72 -1.66
CA ALA A 167 5.05 -3.31 -2.04
C ALA A 167 3.71 -2.88 -2.69
N GLY A 168 2.86 -3.80 -3.17
CA GLY A 168 1.53 -3.51 -3.67
C GLY A 168 0.48 -3.20 -2.61
N GLY A 169 0.79 -3.44 -1.33
CA GLY A 169 -0.13 -3.20 -0.23
C GLY A 169 -1.36 -4.11 -0.26
N THR A 170 -1.26 -5.29 -0.88
CA THR A 170 -2.32 -6.29 -0.85
C THR A 170 -2.36 -7.04 0.48
N SER A 171 -1.26 -7.05 1.21
CA SER A 171 -1.12 -7.66 2.54
C SER A 171 -1.03 -6.58 3.63
N ARG A 172 -1.74 -6.80 4.73
CA ARG A 172 -1.68 -5.99 5.97
C ARG A 172 -1.18 -6.85 7.11
N VAL A 173 -0.87 -6.20 8.23
CA VAL A 173 -0.48 -6.86 9.47
C VAL A 173 -1.58 -6.63 10.50
N ALA A 174 -2.35 -7.67 10.77
CA ALA A 174 -3.37 -7.66 11.81
C ALA A 174 -2.73 -7.72 13.21
N ASN A 175 -3.48 -7.34 14.23
CA ASN A 175 -3.06 -7.40 15.64
C ASN A 175 -1.70 -6.71 15.86
N SER A 176 -1.47 -5.57 15.22
CA SER A 176 -0.17 -4.91 15.22
C SER A 176 -0.13 -3.66 16.07
N VAL A 177 1.04 -3.40 16.63
CA VAL A 177 1.45 -2.12 17.23
C VAL A 177 2.45 -1.49 16.27
N LYS A 178 2.24 -0.20 15.96
CA LYS A 178 3.07 0.52 15.01
C LYS A 178 3.44 1.88 15.55
N TYR A 179 4.72 2.21 15.46
CA TYR A 179 5.26 3.54 15.73
C TYR A 179 5.69 4.20 14.43
N ARG A 180 5.45 5.50 14.32
CA ARG A 180 6.02 6.40 13.29
C ARG A 180 6.59 7.64 13.96
N SER A 181 7.78 8.05 13.53
CA SER A 181 8.40 9.32 13.94
C SER A 181 7.55 10.51 13.47
N PRO A 182 7.75 11.71 14.04
CA PRO A 182 7.08 12.93 13.58
C PRO A 182 7.30 13.19 12.08
N GLY A 183 6.26 13.67 11.40
CA GLY A 183 6.29 13.91 9.94
C GLY A 183 6.99 15.19 9.50
N ASN A 184 7.48 16.01 10.43
CA ASN A 184 8.12 17.32 10.18
C ASN A 184 9.64 17.27 10.03
N SER A 185 10.24 16.09 10.05
CA SER A 185 11.68 15.87 9.89
C SER A 185 12.02 15.39 8.48
N ALA A 186 13.18 15.80 7.96
CA ALA A 186 13.72 15.31 6.71
C ALA A 186 13.94 13.77 6.74
N LEU A 187 14.31 13.25 7.91
CA LEU A 187 14.40 11.81 8.16
C LEU A 187 13.17 11.37 8.96
N GLN A 188 12.41 10.44 8.41
CA GLN A 188 11.27 9.77 9.03
C GLN A 188 11.55 8.28 9.13
N PHE A 189 11.12 7.65 10.22
CA PHE A 189 11.30 6.22 10.43
C PHE A 189 10.14 5.64 11.23
N GLY A 190 10.02 4.33 11.20
CA GLY A 190 9.01 3.64 11.98
C GLY A 190 9.32 2.16 12.16
N ALA A 191 8.58 1.55 13.08
CA ALA A 191 8.63 0.14 13.41
C ALA A 191 7.22 -0.40 13.62
N LEU A 192 6.99 -1.66 13.24
CA LEU A 192 5.74 -2.36 13.46
C LEU A 192 6.03 -3.75 13.99
N TYR A 193 5.25 -4.18 14.97
CA TYR A 193 5.23 -5.56 15.44
C TYR A 193 3.80 -6.10 15.39
N GLY A 194 3.59 -7.17 14.62
CA GLY A 194 2.35 -7.94 14.57
C GLY A 194 2.42 -9.11 15.54
N LEU A 195 1.45 -9.18 16.45
CA LEU A 195 1.32 -10.24 17.44
C LEU A 195 0.72 -11.48 16.78
N GLY A 196 1.41 -12.62 16.85
CA GLY A 196 0.94 -13.86 16.24
C GLY A 196 -0.17 -14.57 17.03
N GLY A 197 -0.42 -14.18 18.29
CA GLY A 197 -1.52 -14.69 19.11
C GLY A 197 -1.40 -16.16 19.51
N VAL A 198 -0.19 -16.72 19.51
CA VAL A 198 0.04 -18.14 19.83
C VAL A 198 0.31 -18.30 21.33
N PRO A 199 -0.52 -19.04 22.08
CA PRO A 199 -0.31 -19.26 23.50
C PRO A 199 1.06 -19.90 23.78
N GLY A 200 1.78 -19.37 24.76
CA GLY A 200 3.11 -19.85 25.13
C GLY A 200 4.25 -19.44 24.18
N SER A 201 3.97 -18.73 23.09
CA SER A 201 5.00 -18.28 22.16
C SER A 201 4.75 -16.84 21.68
N PHE A 202 5.52 -15.91 22.18
CA PHE A 202 5.41 -14.49 21.77
C PHE A 202 5.80 -14.25 20.29
N SER A 203 6.74 -15.06 19.78
CA SER A 203 7.31 -14.85 18.44
C SER A 203 6.72 -15.72 17.33
N ALA A 204 5.90 -16.73 17.64
CA ALA A 204 5.25 -17.55 16.62
C ALA A 204 4.22 -16.74 15.85
N ASN A 205 4.17 -16.90 14.53
CA ASN A 205 3.29 -16.15 13.62
C ASN A 205 3.40 -14.62 13.71
N SER A 206 4.48 -14.10 14.29
CA SER A 206 4.69 -12.66 14.43
C SER A 206 5.16 -12.04 13.12
N THR A 207 4.90 -10.74 12.98
CA THR A 207 5.43 -9.91 11.90
C THR A 207 6.28 -8.79 12.48
N LEU A 208 7.48 -8.60 11.93
CA LEU A 208 8.36 -7.48 12.25
C LEU A 208 8.58 -6.63 11.00
N SER A 209 8.40 -5.32 11.11
CA SER A 209 8.62 -4.41 9.99
C SER A 209 9.26 -3.11 10.43
N PHE A 210 10.16 -2.60 9.58
CA PHE A 210 10.84 -1.29 9.73
C PHE A 210 10.81 -0.52 8.43
N GLY A 211 10.80 0.80 8.53
CA GLY A 211 10.92 1.68 7.39
C GLY A 211 11.59 2.98 7.76
N MET A 212 12.26 3.59 6.77
CA MET A 212 12.83 4.91 6.87
C MET A 212 12.77 5.63 5.52
N ASN A 213 12.50 6.93 5.58
CA ASN A 213 12.50 7.83 4.42
C ASN A 213 13.34 9.05 4.74
N TYR A 214 14.16 9.47 3.80
CA TYR A 214 14.88 10.72 3.83
C TYR A 214 14.50 11.58 2.64
N THR A 215 14.07 12.82 2.88
CA THR A 215 13.70 13.76 1.82
C THR A 215 14.47 15.06 1.97
N ASN A 216 15.12 15.50 0.88
CA ASN A 216 15.83 16.76 0.82
C ASN A 216 15.64 17.40 -0.56
N GLY A 217 14.79 18.43 -0.62
CA GLY A 217 14.43 19.06 -1.87
C GLY A 217 13.84 18.08 -2.90
N PRO A 218 14.45 17.96 -4.10
CA PRO A 218 13.94 17.07 -5.14
C PRO A 218 14.32 15.59 -4.92
N LEU A 219 15.24 15.28 -4.00
CA LEU A 219 15.72 13.92 -3.72
C LEU A 219 14.95 13.32 -2.56
N ALA A 220 14.49 12.09 -2.72
CA ALA A 220 14.09 11.23 -1.62
C ALA A 220 14.76 9.85 -1.72
N LEU A 221 15.04 9.27 -0.56
CA LEU A 221 15.58 7.92 -0.38
C LEU A 221 14.69 7.16 0.59
N GLY A 222 14.49 5.88 0.37
CA GLY A 222 13.69 5.02 1.23
C GLY A 222 14.32 3.65 1.42
N ALA A 223 14.11 3.06 2.59
CA ALA A 223 14.48 1.69 2.90
C ALA A 223 13.41 1.04 3.76
N ALA A 224 13.09 -0.22 3.50
CA ALA A 224 12.10 -0.98 4.25
C ALA A 224 12.51 -2.44 4.42
N TYR A 225 12.00 -3.02 5.50
CA TYR A 225 12.17 -4.44 5.83
C TYR A 225 10.88 -4.97 6.45
N THR A 226 10.48 -6.18 6.06
CA THR A 226 9.38 -6.91 6.70
C THR A 226 9.72 -8.39 6.75
N ASN A 227 9.50 -9.03 7.89
CA ASN A 227 9.61 -10.47 8.07
C ASN A 227 8.32 -11.00 8.70
N VAL A 228 7.64 -11.91 7.99
CA VAL A 228 6.42 -12.57 8.44
C VAL A 228 6.75 -14.01 8.77
N LYS A 229 6.59 -14.41 10.02
CA LYS A 229 6.79 -15.78 10.47
C LYS A 229 5.53 -16.61 10.27
N TYR A 230 5.73 -17.85 9.89
CA TYR A 230 4.67 -18.85 9.71
C TYR A 230 5.08 -20.11 10.46
N THR A 231 4.31 -20.47 11.49
CA THR A 231 4.58 -21.63 12.33
C THR A 231 3.76 -22.82 11.81
N GLY A 232 4.45 -23.91 11.47
CA GLY A 232 3.82 -25.16 11.04
C GLY A 232 3.16 -25.15 9.67
N LEU A 233 3.39 -24.11 8.82
CA LEU A 233 2.77 -23.97 7.50
C LEU A 233 3.69 -24.33 6.32
N PHE A 234 4.96 -24.63 6.59
CA PHE A 234 5.90 -25.10 5.57
C PHE A 234 6.18 -26.58 5.74
N GLU A 235 6.52 -27.26 4.64
CA GLU A 235 7.11 -28.61 4.72
C GLU A 235 8.41 -28.51 5.54
N GLY A 236 8.50 -29.27 6.63
CA GLY A 236 9.63 -29.21 7.56
C GLY A 236 9.45 -28.29 8.77
N GLY A 237 8.30 -27.61 8.92
CA GLY A 237 7.93 -26.89 10.14
C GLY A 237 7.82 -25.38 10.00
N ASP A 238 8.64 -24.65 10.75
CA ASP A 238 8.57 -23.20 10.83
C ASP A 238 9.41 -22.52 9.74
N GLY A 239 8.93 -21.39 9.27
CA GLY A 239 9.65 -20.56 8.30
C GLY A 239 9.16 -19.11 8.30
N SER A 240 9.72 -18.32 7.43
CA SER A 240 9.28 -16.95 7.25
C SER A 240 9.39 -16.49 5.79
N ILE A 241 8.58 -15.51 5.44
CA ILE A 241 8.78 -14.72 4.21
C ILE A 241 9.41 -13.40 4.63
N ARG A 242 10.63 -13.18 4.16
CA ARG A 242 11.41 -11.97 4.43
C ARG A 242 11.45 -11.09 3.20
N ASN A 243 11.11 -9.82 3.38
CA ASN A 243 11.17 -8.79 2.34
C ASN A 243 12.09 -7.66 2.81
N PHE A 244 12.90 -7.11 1.92
CA PHE A 244 13.52 -5.81 2.13
C PHE A 244 13.67 -5.08 0.80
N GLY A 245 13.78 -3.76 0.86
CA GLY A 245 13.95 -2.97 -0.35
C GLY A 245 14.53 -1.59 -0.07
N PHE A 246 15.06 -1.00 -1.14
CA PHE A 246 15.62 0.34 -1.17
C PHE A 246 15.06 1.08 -2.38
N GLY A 247 14.70 2.33 -2.18
CA GLY A 247 14.19 3.18 -3.26
C GLY A 247 14.85 4.54 -3.27
N ALA A 248 14.87 5.14 -4.45
CA ALA A 248 15.26 6.53 -4.65
C ALA A 248 14.33 7.17 -5.68
N HIS A 249 13.99 8.43 -5.47
CA HIS A 249 13.42 9.24 -6.53
C HIS A 249 14.05 10.62 -6.58
N TYR A 250 14.02 11.22 -7.78
CA TYR A 250 14.48 12.57 -7.99
C TYR A 250 13.52 13.31 -8.93
N ARG A 251 13.14 14.53 -8.56
CA ARG A 251 12.25 15.39 -9.36
C ARG A 251 13.05 16.38 -10.19
N PHE A 252 13.03 16.19 -11.52
CA PHE A 252 13.62 17.08 -12.51
C PHE A 252 12.51 17.97 -13.12
N GLY A 253 12.18 19.07 -12.45
CA GLY A 253 11.06 19.92 -12.89
C GLY A 253 9.73 19.14 -12.90
N SER A 254 9.16 18.92 -14.09
CA SER A 254 7.91 18.17 -14.27
C SER A 254 8.07 16.66 -14.37
N VAL A 255 9.30 16.14 -14.35
CA VAL A 255 9.59 14.69 -14.40
C VAL A 255 9.98 14.18 -13.03
N LEU A 256 9.30 13.14 -12.56
CA LEU A 256 9.69 12.35 -11.40
C LEU A 256 10.32 11.05 -11.88
N ALA A 257 11.63 10.89 -11.71
CA ALA A 257 12.36 9.65 -12.01
C ALA A 257 12.55 8.82 -10.73
N MET A 258 12.45 7.50 -10.82
CA MET A 258 12.49 6.60 -9.67
C MET A 258 13.26 5.32 -9.93
N LEU A 259 13.83 4.78 -8.87
CA LEU A 259 14.53 3.51 -8.82
C LEU A 259 14.06 2.73 -7.60
N LEU A 260 13.88 1.43 -7.74
CA LEU A 260 13.52 0.53 -6.66
C LEU A 260 14.28 -0.79 -6.79
N TYR A 261 14.78 -1.29 -5.68
CA TYR A 261 15.24 -2.66 -5.51
C TYR A 261 14.46 -3.32 -4.38
N THR A 262 13.97 -4.55 -4.59
CA THR A 262 13.41 -5.39 -3.53
C THR A 262 14.00 -6.80 -3.59
N ASN A 263 14.08 -7.45 -2.44
CA ASN A 263 14.42 -8.86 -2.30
C ASN A 263 13.37 -9.56 -1.45
N THR A 264 12.89 -10.68 -1.94
CA THR A 264 11.96 -11.57 -1.23
C THR A 264 12.61 -12.93 -1.05
N ALA A 265 12.53 -13.49 0.15
CA ALA A 265 13.05 -14.83 0.45
C ALA A 265 12.08 -15.62 1.30
N ASN A 266 11.79 -16.85 0.88
CA ASN A 266 11.20 -17.90 1.70
C ASN A 266 12.33 -18.63 2.44
N THR A 267 12.38 -18.51 3.76
CA THR A 267 13.49 -19.07 4.56
C THR A 267 13.40 -20.59 4.74
N ALA A 268 12.22 -21.20 4.53
CA ALA A 268 12.04 -22.64 4.62
C ALA A 268 12.56 -23.35 3.36
N SER A 269 12.23 -22.85 2.16
CA SER A 269 12.63 -23.46 0.89
C SER A 269 13.94 -22.90 0.32
N ASN A 270 14.43 -21.76 0.84
CA ASN A 270 15.50 -20.96 0.25
C ASN A 270 15.19 -20.36 -1.13
N ALA A 271 13.92 -20.33 -1.53
CA ALA A 271 13.48 -19.62 -2.71
C ALA A 271 13.71 -18.12 -2.53
N LYS A 272 14.30 -17.45 -3.55
CA LYS A 272 14.63 -16.02 -3.49
C LYS A 272 14.34 -15.34 -4.82
N ILE A 273 13.85 -14.10 -4.75
CA ILE A 273 13.59 -13.24 -5.91
C ILE A 273 14.22 -11.89 -5.65
N ASN A 274 14.97 -11.39 -6.62
CA ASN A 274 15.42 -10.00 -6.67
C ASN A 274 14.59 -9.25 -7.70
N VAL A 275 14.22 -8.01 -7.37
CA VAL A 275 13.48 -7.12 -8.28
C VAL A 275 14.27 -5.84 -8.45
N TYR A 276 14.42 -5.43 -9.69
CA TYR A 276 15.01 -4.15 -10.08
C TYR A 276 13.98 -3.39 -10.90
N LYS A 277 13.65 -2.19 -10.49
CA LYS A 277 12.65 -1.37 -11.15
C LYS A 277 13.17 0.04 -11.39
N THR A 278 12.88 0.57 -12.56
CA THR A 278 13.08 1.97 -12.90
C THR A 278 11.85 2.52 -13.59
N GLY A 279 11.56 3.79 -13.38
CA GLY A 279 10.41 4.41 -14.00
C GLY A 279 10.46 5.92 -13.95
N ALA A 280 9.53 6.53 -14.63
CA ALA A 280 9.33 7.96 -14.61
C ALA A 280 7.86 8.31 -14.81
N GLN A 281 7.45 9.40 -14.18
CA GLN A 281 6.23 10.12 -14.52
C GLN A 281 6.59 11.50 -15.05
N TRP A 282 5.93 11.92 -16.10
CA TRP A 282 6.06 13.23 -16.71
C TRP A 282 4.72 13.96 -16.76
N ASP A 283 4.64 15.07 -16.05
CA ASP A 283 3.54 16.03 -16.17
C ASP A 283 3.83 16.93 -17.39
N ILE A 284 3.27 16.57 -18.56
CA ILE A 284 3.56 17.21 -19.85
C ILE A 284 3.10 18.68 -19.86
N GLY A 285 2.12 19.02 -19.04
CA GLY A 285 1.45 20.31 -18.96
C GLY A 285 -0.02 20.22 -19.35
N GLY A 286 -0.81 21.20 -18.90
CA GLY A 286 -2.26 21.13 -19.00
C GLY A 286 -2.82 19.91 -18.24
N PRO A 287 -3.78 19.17 -18.84
CA PRO A 287 -4.41 18.03 -18.19
C PRO A 287 -3.69 16.70 -18.39
N TRP A 288 -2.52 16.66 -19.03
CA TRP A 288 -1.87 15.43 -19.43
C TRP A 288 -0.74 15.00 -18.52
N ALA A 289 -0.71 13.70 -18.15
CA ALA A 289 0.43 13.06 -17.52
C ALA A 289 0.71 11.70 -18.18
N VAL A 290 1.98 11.30 -18.21
CA VAL A 290 2.45 10.01 -18.75
C VAL A 290 3.33 9.34 -17.73
N GLY A 291 3.12 8.05 -17.51
CA GLY A 291 3.97 7.19 -16.68
C GLY A 291 4.53 6.03 -17.47
N LEU A 292 5.78 5.65 -17.19
CA LEU A 292 6.45 4.51 -17.79
C LEU A 292 7.32 3.82 -16.73
N ASN A 293 7.22 2.49 -16.64
CA ASN A 293 8.05 1.67 -15.77
C ASN A 293 8.60 0.46 -16.49
N TYR A 294 9.80 0.05 -16.07
CA TYR A 294 10.39 -1.23 -16.39
C TYR A 294 10.75 -1.96 -15.09
N THR A 295 10.39 -3.24 -15.02
CA THR A 295 10.66 -4.12 -13.88
C THR A 295 11.36 -5.38 -14.39
N PHE A 296 12.49 -5.72 -13.78
CA PHE A 296 13.17 -7.00 -13.94
C PHE A 296 13.07 -7.79 -12.64
N MET A 297 12.58 -9.03 -12.73
CA MET A 297 12.43 -9.97 -11.62
C MET A 297 13.32 -11.18 -11.89
N ASP A 298 14.16 -11.57 -10.91
CA ASP A 298 15.17 -12.63 -11.05
C ASP A 298 15.07 -13.61 -9.87
N GLY A 299 14.57 -14.81 -10.15
CA GLY A 299 14.47 -15.93 -9.22
C GLY A 299 15.74 -16.76 -9.20
N ASN A 300 16.04 -17.36 -8.04
CA ASN A 300 17.19 -18.27 -7.91
C ASN A 300 16.89 -19.68 -8.45
N ALA A 301 17.87 -20.59 -8.35
CA ALA A 301 17.73 -21.97 -8.83
C ALA A 301 16.58 -22.77 -8.18
N VAL A 302 16.18 -22.45 -6.94
CA VAL A 302 15.00 -23.06 -6.29
C VAL A 302 13.69 -22.65 -7.00
N LEU A 303 13.72 -21.58 -7.75
CA LEU A 303 12.62 -21.09 -8.59
C LEU A 303 12.91 -21.33 -10.07
N ASP A 304 13.63 -22.42 -10.43
CA ASP A 304 13.96 -22.79 -11.80
C ASP A 304 14.66 -21.66 -12.58
N ASN A 305 15.45 -20.83 -11.90
CA ASN A 305 16.06 -19.62 -12.46
C ASN A 305 15.08 -18.74 -13.26
N ASN A 306 13.81 -18.74 -12.83
CA ASN A 306 12.75 -17.99 -13.49
C ASN A 306 13.05 -16.50 -13.45
N ARG A 307 12.80 -15.83 -14.57
CA ARG A 307 12.95 -14.39 -14.77
C ARG A 307 11.72 -13.82 -15.40
N ALA A 308 11.43 -12.57 -15.10
CA ALA A 308 10.38 -11.84 -15.80
C ALA A 308 10.81 -10.38 -16.05
N HIS A 309 10.57 -9.92 -17.26
CA HIS A 309 10.71 -8.54 -17.70
C HIS A 309 9.30 -7.98 -17.87
N GLN A 310 9.02 -6.85 -17.23
CA GLN A 310 7.72 -6.20 -17.37
C GLN A 310 7.90 -4.74 -17.74
N VAL A 311 7.15 -4.28 -18.74
CA VAL A 311 7.03 -2.87 -19.11
C VAL A 311 5.58 -2.45 -18.87
N SER A 312 5.39 -1.33 -18.19
CA SER A 312 4.07 -0.75 -17.92
C SER A 312 4.08 0.71 -18.32
N GLY A 313 3.04 1.15 -18.99
CA GLY A 313 2.88 2.55 -19.40
C GLY A 313 1.45 3.02 -19.30
N VAL A 314 1.27 4.30 -18.95
CA VAL A 314 -0.04 4.95 -18.84
C VAL A 314 -0.01 6.34 -19.42
N VAL A 315 -1.11 6.73 -20.06
CA VAL A 315 -1.43 8.11 -20.42
C VAL A 315 -2.68 8.50 -19.67
N GLN A 316 -2.63 9.61 -18.95
CA GLN A 316 -3.74 10.15 -18.16
C GLN A 316 -4.19 11.47 -18.73
N TYR A 317 -5.51 11.71 -18.74
CA TYR A 317 -6.12 13.00 -19.01
C TYR A 317 -6.98 13.43 -17.82
N HIS A 318 -6.55 14.49 -17.13
CA HIS A 318 -7.20 14.99 -15.93
C HIS A 318 -8.39 15.89 -16.29
N LEU A 319 -9.61 15.40 -16.05
CA LEU A 319 -10.85 16.16 -16.18
C LEU A 319 -11.00 17.19 -15.07
N SER A 320 -10.42 16.89 -13.89
CA SER A 320 -10.35 17.78 -12.74
C SER A 320 -9.17 17.39 -11.84
N LYS A 321 -8.96 18.11 -10.72
CA LYS A 321 -7.97 17.72 -9.70
C LYS A 321 -8.24 16.36 -9.05
N ARG A 322 -9.45 15.81 -9.18
CA ARG A 322 -9.88 14.57 -8.52
C ARG A 322 -10.23 13.46 -9.49
N THR A 323 -10.50 13.78 -10.76
CA THR A 323 -11.01 12.83 -11.74
C THR A 323 -10.16 12.85 -13.00
N PHE A 324 -9.76 11.66 -13.46
CA PHE A 324 -9.04 11.49 -14.72
C PHE A 324 -9.50 10.22 -15.45
N VAL A 325 -9.39 10.24 -16.76
CA VAL A 325 -9.47 9.06 -17.61
C VAL A 325 -8.07 8.66 -18.02
N TYR A 326 -7.87 7.38 -18.30
CA TYR A 326 -6.54 6.88 -18.65
C TYR A 326 -6.59 5.69 -19.59
N VAL A 327 -5.49 5.51 -20.33
CA VAL A 327 -5.19 4.29 -21.09
C VAL A 327 -3.87 3.77 -20.58
N GLU A 328 -3.82 2.48 -20.27
CA GLU A 328 -2.61 1.80 -19.83
C GLU A 328 -2.35 0.52 -20.61
N GLY A 329 -1.08 0.15 -20.72
CA GLY A 329 -0.64 -1.08 -21.33
C GLY A 329 0.47 -1.73 -20.52
N ILE A 330 0.41 -3.04 -20.36
CA ILE A 330 1.41 -3.83 -19.68
C ILE A 330 1.83 -5.00 -20.58
N TYR A 331 3.12 -5.19 -20.68
CA TYR A 331 3.74 -6.34 -21.34
C TYR A 331 4.64 -7.05 -20.34
N GLN A 332 4.51 -8.38 -20.23
CA GLN A 332 5.41 -9.21 -19.45
C GLN A 332 5.98 -10.33 -20.33
N HIS A 333 7.29 -10.54 -20.22
CA HIS A 333 8.00 -11.68 -20.77
C HIS A 333 8.69 -12.46 -19.66
N ALA A 334 8.39 -13.75 -19.58
CA ALA A 334 8.95 -14.68 -18.61
C ALA A 334 9.83 -15.73 -19.30
N SER A 335 10.91 -16.14 -18.63
CA SER A 335 11.85 -17.18 -19.04
C SER A 335 12.42 -17.90 -17.83
N GLY A 336 12.93 -19.11 -17.99
CA GLY A 336 13.51 -19.91 -16.92
C GLY A 336 14.00 -21.24 -17.46
N ASP A 337 14.35 -22.19 -16.58
CA ASP A 337 14.86 -23.51 -16.93
C ASP A 337 13.77 -24.47 -17.44
N ALA A 338 12.49 -24.20 -17.12
CA ALA A 338 11.38 -24.99 -17.61
C ALA A 338 11.17 -24.82 -19.12
N PRO A 339 10.71 -25.86 -19.85
CA PRO A 339 10.44 -25.76 -21.29
C PRO A 339 9.50 -24.62 -21.66
N VAL A 340 8.54 -24.30 -20.78
CA VAL A 340 7.65 -23.14 -20.88
C VAL A 340 7.56 -22.48 -19.50
N THR A 341 8.09 -21.26 -19.42
CA THR A 341 7.92 -20.42 -18.24
C THR A 341 6.80 -19.44 -18.51
N GLN A 342 5.71 -19.57 -17.73
CA GLN A 342 4.49 -18.81 -17.97
C GLN A 342 4.60 -17.36 -17.46
N ALA A 343 4.30 -16.40 -18.32
CA ALA A 343 4.11 -15.01 -17.88
C ALA A 343 2.81 -14.88 -17.06
N TRP A 344 2.86 -14.02 -16.04
CA TRP A 344 1.71 -13.78 -15.16
C TRP A 344 1.74 -12.35 -14.60
N ILE A 345 0.89 -11.49 -15.18
CA ILE A 345 0.75 -10.11 -14.72
C ILE A 345 -0.04 -10.10 -13.40
N ASN A 346 0.37 -9.22 -12.46
CA ASN A 346 -0.33 -9.04 -11.18
C ASN A 346 -1.81 -8.68 -11.38
N ALA A 347 -2.63 -8.84 -10.34
CA ALA A 347 -4.09 -8.69 -10.33
C ALA A 347 -4.88 -9.73 -11.16
N LEU A 348 -4.23 -10.51 -11.99
CA LEU A 348 -4.81 -11.72 -12.57
C LEU A 348 -4.55 -12.88 -11.60
N ASN A 349 -5.04 -12.74 -10.35
CA ASN A 349 -4.70 -13.61 -9.22
C ASN A 349 -5.57 -14.86 -9.07
N GLN A 350 -6.38 -15.19 -10.08
CA GLN A 350 -7.18 -16.39 -10.06
C GLN A 350 -6.36 -17.59 -10.56
N PRO A 351 -6.58 -18.80 -10.04
CA PRO A 351 -6.02 -20.01 -10.62
C PRO A 351 -6.30 -20.10 -12.12
N GLY A 352 -5.28 -20.44 -12.92
CA GLY A 352 -5.41 -20.50 -14.38
C GLY A 352 -5.38 -19.16 -15.10
N SER A 353 -5.04 -18.06 -14.45
CA SER A 353 -4.91 -16.74 -15.08
C SER A 353 -3.54 -16.45 -15.69
N ALA A 354 -2.55 -17.31 -15.46
CA ALA A 354 -1.26 -17.23 -16.13
C ALA A 354 -1.42 -17.42 -17.66
N SER A 355 -0.50 -16.83 -18.42
CA SER A 355 -0.39 -17.13 -19.85
C SER A 355 0.01 -18.60 -20.06
N THR A 356 -0.38 -19.21 -21.18
CA THR A 356 0.15 -20.52 -21.60
C THR A 356 1.51 -20.41 -22.27
N SER A 357 2.07 -19.21 -22.38
CA SER A 357 3.36 -18.92 -22.99
C SER A 357 4.22 -18.01 -22.13
N GLY A 358 5.46 -17.78 -22.54
CA GLY A 358 6.36 -16.82 -21.88
C GLY A 358 5.96 -15.35 -22.02
N THR A 359 4.84 -15.02 -22.66
CA THR A 359 4.40 -13.64 -22.85
C THR A 359 2.95 -13.43 -22.44
N GLN A 360 2.68 -12.27 -21.85
CA GLN A 360 1.32 -11.79 -21.57
C GLN A 360 1.25 -10.29 -21.85
N VAL A 361 0.18 -9.85 -22.51
CA VAL A 361 -0.09 -8.45 -22.85
C VAL A 361 -1.45 -8.08 -22.28
N LEU A 362 -1.52 -6.91 -21.69
CA LEU A 362 -2.73 -6.33 -21.15
C LEU A 362 -2.88 -4.90 -21.64
N ALA A 363 -4.10 -4.50 -22.01
CA ALA A 363 -4.47 -3.12 -22.30
C ALA A 363 -5.74 -2.75 -21.56
N ARG A 364 -5.81 -1.53 -21.05
CA ARG A 364 -6.96 -1.05 -20.27
C ARG A 364 -7.28 0.41 -20.61
N ILE A 365 -8.57 0.72 -20.62
CA ILE A 365 -9.09 2.08 -20.57
C ILE A 365 -9.95 2.21 -19.31
N GLY A 366 -9.74 3.26 -18.53
CA GLY A 366 -10.44 3.43 -17.26
C GLY A 366 -10.66 4.88 -16.86
N LEU A 367 -11.42 5.03 -15.77
CA LEU A 367 -11.71 6.28 -15.10
C LEU A 367 -11.45 6.11 -13.60
N SER A 368 -10.77 7.08 -13.03
CA SER A 368 -10.50 7.14 -11.58
C SER A 368 -10.97 8.47 -11.02
N THR A 369 -11.62 8.45 -9.86
CA THR A 369 -12.09 9.65 -9.16
C THR A 369 -11.94 9.54 -7.65
N ARG A 370 -11.75 10.67 -6.99
CA ARG A 370 -11.65 10.81 -5.51
C ARG A 370 -12.72 11.77 -5.01
N PHE A 371 -13.24 11.52 -3.81
CA PHE A 371 -14.21 12.41 -3.14
C PHE A 371 -13.90 12.59 -1.65
#